data_ddb83fc03875e64e3189bb85aba244de
#
_entry.id   ddb83fc03875e64e3189bb85aba244de
#
_cell.length_a   1.000
_cell.length_b   1.000
_cell.length_c   1.000
_cell.angle_alpha   90.00
_cell.angle_beta   90.00
_cell.angle_gamma   90.00
#
_symmetry.space_group_name_H-M   'P 1'
#
loop_
_entity.id
_entity.type
_entity.pdbx_description
1 polymer ?
#
loop_
_entity_poly.entity_id
_entity_poly.type
_entity_poly.pdbx_seq_one_letter_code
_entity_poly.pdbx_strand_id
1 'polypeptide(L)'
;MNTYMDKIEKLALAFGIREVYVFGSRSKEIYSAVRGSSEIDRTAASDIDIGVTIPYDLILSIDQKVSITSGFEEIFNGSTVDLTVINEAPVFLALDIIKGELLYCIDAIEQARNEMCILRQAGDLEYFERERRNAILYGDI
;
A
#
# COMPACT_ATOMS: atom_id res chain seq x y z
N MET A 1 6.24 11.56 -21.67
CA MET A 1 5.26 10.51 -21.30
C MET A 1 5.83 9.64 -20.21
N ASN A 2 5.12 9.46 -19.10
CA ASN A 2 5.62 8.67 -17.97
C ASN A 2 5.22 7.21 -18.14
N THR A 3 6.16 6.39 -18.59
CA THR A 3 5.91 4.97 -18.88
C THR A 3 5.51 4.16 -17.65
N TYR A 4 6.07 4.46 -16.48
CA TYR A 4 5.72 3.78 -15.24
C TYR A 4 4.28 4.06 -14.84
N MET A 5 3.86 5.32 -14.88
CA MET A 5 2.49 5.71 -14.52
C MET A 5 1.48 5.05 -15.44
N ASP A 6 1.74 5.04 -16.75
CA ASP A 6 0.85 4.42 -17.72
C ASP A 6 0.67 2.92 -17.46
N LYS A 7 1.75 2.23 -17.16
CA LYS A 7 1.74 0.80 -16.88
C LYS A 7 1.03 0.48 -15.55
N ILE A 8 1.27 1.30 -14.52
CA ILE A 8 0.59 1.16 -13.23
C ILE A 8 -0.91 1.35 -13.40
N GLU A 9 -1.33 2.38 -14.13
CA GLU A 9 -2.74 2.64 -14.40
C GLU A 9 -3.40 1.47 -15.14
N LYS A 10 -2.75 0.95 -16.18
CA LYS A 10 -3.28 -0.19 -16.93
C LYS A 10 -3.46 -1.41 -16.05
N LEU A 11 -2.47 -1.71 -15.23
CA LEU A 11 -2.54 -2.85 -14.32
C LEU A 11 -3.67 -2.65 -13.30
N ALA A 12 -3.78 -1.45 -12.74
CA ALA A 12 -4.82 -1.12 -11.77
C ALA A 12 -6.22 -1.28 -12.37
N LEU A 13 -6.43 -0.75 -13.58
CA LEU A 13 -7.73 -0.85 -14.26
C LEU A 13 -8.09 -2.29 -14.60
N ALA A 14 -7.10 -3.12 -14.94
CA ALA A 14 -7.33 -4.52 -15.28
C ALA A 14 -7.86 -5.35 -14.12
N PHE A 15 -7.49 -5.00 -12.89
CA PHE A 15 -7.83 -5.79 -11.69
C PHE A 15 -8.75 -5.07 -10.70
N GLY A 16 -9.25 -3.89 -11.04
CA GLY A 16 -10.13 -3.13 -10.17
C GLY A 16 -9.42 -2.48 -8.98
N ILE A 17 -8.12 -2.27 -9.08
CA ILE A 17 -7.34 -1.60 -8.06
C ILE A 17 -7.68 -0.10 -8.03
N ARG A 18 -7.95 0.44 -6.84
CA ARG A 18 -8.35 1.83 -6.65
C ARG A 18 -7.17 2.74 -6.30
N GLU A 19 -6.26 2.28 -5.47
CA GLU A 19 -5.05 3.02 -5.10
C GLU A 19 -3.86 2.08 -5.05
N VAL A 20 -2.68 2.63 -5.35
CA VAL A 20 -1.40 1.91 -5.28
C VAL A 20 -0.43 2.75 -4.47
N TYR A 21 0.12 2.14 -3.42
CA TYR A 21 1.15 2.73 -2.57
C TYR A 21 2.42 1.92 -2.67
N VAL A 22 3.56 2.59 -2.51
CA VAL A 22 4.85 1.93 -2.23
C VAL A 22 5.29 2.33 -0.83
N PHE A 23 5.72 1.36 -0.04
CA PHE A 23 6.15 1.59 1.33
C PHE A 23 7.42 0.81 1.63
N GLY A 24 7.91 0.87 2.87
CA GLY A 24 9.12 0.16 3.26
C GLY A 24 10.40 0.82 2.77
N SER A 25 11.49 0.05 2.78
CA SER A 25 12.84 0.59 2.57
C SER A 25 13.09 1.17 1.19
N ARG A 26 12.36 0.71 0.17
CA ARG A 26 12.55 1.14 -1.21
C ARG A 26 11.52 2.17 -1.67
N SER A 27 10.70 2.71 -0.77
CA SER A 27 9.60 3.60 -1.13
C SER A 27 10.05 4.85 -1.87
N LYS A 28 11.09 5.51 -1.38
CA LYS A 28 11.59 6.75 -2.00
C LYS A 28 12.23 6.50 -3.35
N GLU A 29 12.98 5.42 -3.48
CA GLU A 29 13.59 5.02 -4.75
C GLU A 29 12.54 4.81 -5.83
N ILE A 30 11.50 4.03 -5.51
CA ILE A 30 10.44 3.69 -6.46
C ILE A 30 9.60 4.94 -6.77
N TYR A 31 9.26 5.73 -5.78
CA TYR A 31 8.51 6.96 -5.98
C TYR A 31 9.26 7.90 -6.95
N SER A 32 10.56 8.08 -6.74
CA SER A 32 11.39 8.92 -7.61
C SER A 32 11.46 8.37 -9.03
N ALA A 33 11.60 7.05 -9.18
CA ALA A 33 11.63 6.41 -10.50
C ALA A 33 10.31 6.60 -11.25
N VAL A 34 9.18 6.41 -10.56
CA VAL A 34 7.85 6.58 -11.15
C VAL A 34 7.63 8.02 -11.58
N ARG A 35 8.19 8.99 -10.86
CA ARG A 35 8.13 10.41 -11.22
C ARG A 35 9.15 10.81 -12.29
N GLY A 36 9.96 9.87 -12.78
CA GLY A 36 10.94 10.13 -13.83
C GLY A 36 12.24 10.75 -13.36
N SER A 37 12.50 10.77 -12.04
CA SER A 37 13.68 11.45 -11.46
C SER A 37 14.89 10.55 -11.27
N SER A 38 14.70 9.22 -11.31
CA SER A 38 15.79 8.27 -11.06
C SER A 38 15.46 6.91 -11.68
N GLU A 39 16.41 5.99 -11.60
CA GLU A 39 16.23 4.61 -12.06
C GLU A 39 16.09 3.66 -10.87
N ILE A 40 15.51 2.49 -11.12
CA ILE A 40 15.33 1.46 -10.13
C ILE A 40 16.60 0.62 -10.05
N ASP A 41 17.11 0.41 -8.83
CA ASP A 41 18.28 -0.44 -8.60
C ASP A 41 17.84 -1.91 -8.68
N ARG A 42 18.23 -2.57 -9.77
CA ARG A 42 17.90 -3.99 -10.00
C ARG A 42 18.75 -4.93 -9.17
N THR A 43 19.83 -4.45 -8.57
CA THR A 43 20.74 -5.29 -7.78
C THR A 43 20.40 -5.27 -6.30
N ALA A 44 19.42 -4.46 -5.89
CA ALA A 44 19.00 -4.39 -4.49
C ALA A 44 18.45 -5.75 -4.03
N ALA A 45 18.87 -6.17 -2.84
CA ALA A 45 18.46 -7.45 -2.28
C ALA A 45 17.06 -7.42 -1.67
N SER A 46 16.57 -6.24 -1.31
CA SER A 46 15.25 -6.09 -0.67
C SER A 46 14.13 -6.03 -1.68
N ASP A 47 12.96 -6.53 -1.29
CA ASP A 47 11.76 -6.48 -2.11
C ASP A 47 11.19 -5.06 -2.18
N ILE A 48 10.42 -4.79 -3.23
CA ILE A 48 9.61 -3.59 -3.34
C ILE A 48 8.27 -3.90 -2.68
N ASP A 49 7.92 -3.16 -1.65
CA ASP A 49 6.67 -3.37 -0.91
C ASP A 49 5.56 -2.51 -1.52
N ILE A 50 4.55 -3.15 -2.09
CA ILE A 50 3.40 -2.49 -2.73
C ILE A 50 2.14 -2.79 -1.95
N GLY A 51 1.37 -1.74 -1.64
CA GLY A 51 0.05 -1.86 -1.05
C GLY A 51 -1.01 -1.37 -2.03
N VAL A 52 -2.08 -2.14 -2.19
CA VAL A 52 -3.18 -1.77 -3.09
C VAL A 52 -4.50 -1.79 -2.35
N THR A 53 -5.42 -0.91 -2.77
CA THR A 53 -6.81 -0.95 -2.32
C THR A 53 -7.70 -1.42 -3.46
N ILE A 54 -8.75 -2.13 -3.10
CA ILE A 54 -9.78 -2.63 -4.03
C ILE A 54 -11.15 -2.25 -3.48
N PRO A 55 -12.22 -2.29 -4.30
CA PRO A 55 -13.57 -2.08 -3.78
C PRO A 55 -13.87 -3.08 -2.65
N TYR A 56 -14.61 -2.64 -1.64
CA TYR A 56 -14.88 -3.45 -0.45
C TYR A 56 -15.63 -4.75 -0.76
N ASP A 57 -16.38 -4.78 -1.84
CA ASP A 57 -17.17 -5.95 -2.27
C ASP A 57 -16.40 -6.88 -3.22
N LEU A 58 -15.17 -6.55 -3.55
CA LEU A 58 -14.30 -7.37 -4.39
C LEU A 58 -13.36 -8.21 -3.54
N ILE A 59 -13.26 -9.50 -3.87
CA ILE A 59 -12.29 -10.40 -3.26
C ILE A 59 -11.37 -10.92 -4.37
N LEU A 60 -10.08 -10.69 -4.21
CA LEU A 60 -9.09 -11.19 -5.16
C LEU A 60 -8.73 -12.64 -4.84
N SER A 61 -8.73 -13.49 -5.86
CA SER A 61 -8.24 -14.87 -5.73
C SER A 61 -6.71 -14.87 -5.57
N ILE A 62 -6.18 -15.99 -5.15
CA ILE A 62 -4.71 -16.18 -5.08
C ILE A 62 -4.10 -15.99 -6.47
N ASP A 63 -4.72 -16.55 -7.50
CA ASP A 63 -4.23 -16.41 -8.88
C ASP A 63 -4.22 -14.95 -9.35
N GLN A 64 -5.24 -14.18 -8.98
CA GLN A 64 -5.29 -12.76 -9.29
C GLN A 64 -4.19 -11.99 -8.57
N LYS A 65 -3.96 -12.29 -7.29
CA LYS A 65 -2.87 -11.67 -6.53
C LYS A 65 -1.50 -11.98 -7.12
N VAL A 66 -1.29 -13.21 -7.56
CA VAL A 66 -0.04 -13.61 -8.23
C VAL A 66 0.12 -12.84 -9.54
N SER A 67 -0.95 -12.71 -10.32
CA SER A 67 -0.92 -11.95 -11.58
C SER A 67 -0.60 -10.48 -11.36
N ILE A 68 -1.19 -9.88 -10.33
CA ILE A 68 -0.92 -8.48 -9.96
C ILE A 68 0.54 -8.32 -9.54
N THR A 69 1.03 -9.21 -8.70
CA THR A 69 2.43 -9.19 -8.24
C THR A 69 3.39 -9.29 -9.42
N SER A 70 3.15 -10.24 -10.32
CA SER A 70 3.96 -10.41 -11.53
C SER A 70 3.91 -9.18 -12.43
N GLY A 71 2.74 -8.55 -12.52
CA GLY A 71 2.57 -7.31 -13.27
C GLY A 71 3.42 -6.18 -12.73
N PHE A 72 3.45 -6.00 -11.41
CA PHE A 72 4.31 -4.99 -10.79
C PHE A 72 5.78 -5.33 -10.96
N GLU A 73 6.16 -6.59 -10.82
CA GLU A 73 7.55 -7.01 -11.03
C GLU A 73 8.02 -6.68 -12.44
N GLU A 74 7.15 -6.89 -13.42
CA GLU A 74 7.45 -6.54 -14.82
C GLU A 74 7.59 -5.03 -14.99
N ILE A 75 6.68 -4.25 -14.38
CA ILE A 75 6.74 -2.78 -14.43
C ILE A 75 8.05 -2.28 -13.82
N PHE A 76 8.48 -2.86 -12.71
CA PHE A 76 9.68 -2.44 -11.99
C PHE A 76 10.92 -3.22 -12.42
N ASN A 77 10.96 -3.60 -13.69
CA ASN A 77 12.15 -4.16 -14.36
C ASN A 77 12.69 -5.46 -13.74
N GLY A 78 11.78 -6.29 -13.24
CA GLY A 78 12.15 -7.60 -12.69
C GLY A 78 12.55 -7.61 -11.22
N SER A 79 12.41 -6.48 -10.52
CA SER A 79 12.59 -6.45 -9.07
C SER A 79 11.49 -7.24 -8.39
N THR A 80 11.82 -7.97 -7.33
CA THR A 80 10.84 -8.74 -6.56
C THR A 80 9.89 -7.81 -5.84
N VAL A 81 8.59 -8.12 -5.90
CA VAL A 81 7.52 -7.31 -5.29
C VAL A 81 6.82 -8.13 -4.22
N ASP A 82 6.61 -7.52 -3.07
CA ASP A 82 5.77 -8.03 -1.99
C ASP A 82 4.46 -7.25 -2.00
N LEU A 83 3.35 -7.93 -2.33
CA LEU A 83 2.04 -7.30 -2.48
C LEU A 83 1.20 -7.46 -1.24
N THR A 84 0.65 -6.37 -0.75
CA THR A 84 -0.34 -6.37 0.33
C THR A 84 -1.64 -5.74 -0.18
N VAL A 85 -2.75 -6.42 0.03
CA VAL A 85 -4.09 -5.82 -0.20
C VAL A 85 -4.48 -5.11 1.08
N ILE A 86 -4.54 -3.78 1.04
CA ILE A 86 -4.76 -2.94 2.23
C ILE A 86 -6.08 -3.30 2.92
N ASN A 87 -7.12 -3.62 2.13
CA ASN A 87 -8.44 -4.01 2.65
C ASN A 87 -8.38 -5.23 3.58
N GLU A 88 -7.38 -6.09 3.40
CA GLU A 88 -7.22 -7.33 4.17
C GLU A 88 -6.17 -7.20 5.27
N ALA A 89 -5.50 -6.08 5.35
CA ALA A 89 -4.38 -5.89 6.27
C ALA A 89 -4.86 -5.47 7.67
N PRO A 90 -4.13 -5.88 8.73
CA PRO A 90 -4.37 -5.29 10.05
C PRO A 90 -4.20 -3.78 10.00
N VAL A 91 -4.92 -3.04 10.84
CA VAL A 91 -4.97 -1.58 10.76
C VAL A 91 -3.59 -0.92 10.90
N PHE A 92 -2.70 -1.46 11.75
CA PHE A 92 -1.37 -0.86 11.92
C PHE A 92 -0.47 -1.09 10.70
N LEU A 93 -0.64 -2.22 10.00
CA LEU A 93 0.04 -2.42 8.71
C LEU A 93 -0.52 -1.47 7.65
N ALA A 94 -1.84 -1.32 7.59
CA ALA A 94 -2.47 -0.36 6.68
C ALA A 94 -1.95 1.06 6.95
N LEU A 95 -1.78 1.43 8.21
CA LEU A 95 -1.21 2.71 8.60
C LEU A 95 0.22 2.89 8.07
N ASP A 96 1.06 1.87 8.20
CA ASP A 96 2.43 1.91 7.66
C ASP A 96 2.43 2.10 6.16
N ILE A 97 1.51 1.44 5.46
CA ILE A 97 1.41 1.53 4.01
C ILE A 97 1.05 2.94 3.57
N ILE A 98 0.04 3.55 4.18
CA ILE A 98 -0.39 4.90 3.78
C ILE A 98 0.61 6.00 4.17
N LYS A 99 1.52 5.71 5.10
CA LYS A 99 2.65 6.59 5.43
C LYS A 99 3.76 6.54 4.38
N GLY A 100 3.71 5.57 3.47
CA GLY A 100 4.63 5.51 2.35
C GLY A 100 4.26 6.53 1.28
N GLU A 101 4.47 6.18 0.01
CA GLU A 101 4.23 7.08 -1.10
C GLU A 101 3.07 6.58 -1.96
N LEU A 102 2.13 7.47 -2.27
CA LEU A 102 1.03 7.16 -3.17
C LEU A 102 1.54 7.20 -4.62
N LEU A 103 1.42 6.10 -5.34
CA LEU A 103 1.83 6.02 -6.75
C LEU A 103 0.66 6.29 -7.70
N TYR A 104 -0.54 5.88 -7.33
CA TYR A 104 -1.72 5.96 -8.20
C TYR A 104 -2.99 5.99 -7.37
N CYS A 105 -3.96 6.82 -7.78
CA CYS A 105 -5.33 6.72 -7.28
C CYS A 105 -6.30 7.03 -8.41
N ILE A 106 -7.44 6.34 -8.41
CA ILE A 106 -8.47 6.57 -9.39
C ILE A 106 -9.31 7.81 -9.07
N ASP A 107 -9.43 8.14 -7.78
CA ASP A 107 -10.21 9.27 -7.30
C ASP A 107 -9.54 9.84 -6.04
N ALA A 108 -9.10 11.09 -6.13
CA ALA A 108 -8.36 11.73 -5.03
C ALA A 108 -9.21 11.93 -3.77
N ILE A 109 -10.51 12.16 -3.91
CA ILE A 109 -11.40 12.33 -2.77
C ILE A 109 -11.61 11.00 -2.05
N GLU A 110 -11.85 9.93 -2.80
CA GLU A 110 -11.97 8.56 -2.25
C GLU A 110 -10.68 8.17 -1.52
N GLN A 111 -9.54 8.45 -2.12
CA GLN A 111 -8.24 8.13 -1.55
C GLN A 111 -8.03 8.85 -0.22
N ALA A 112 -8.36 10.14 -0.14
CA ALA A 112 -8.26 10.91 1.09
C ALA A 112 -9.18 10.35 2.19
N ARG A 113 -10.40 9.97 1.84
CA ARG A 113 -11.35 9.35 2.77
C ARG A 113 -10.81 8.02 3.31
N ASN A 114 -10.23 7.20 2.44
CA ASN A 114 -9.67 5.91 2.84
C ASN A 114 -8.52 6.11 3.84
N GLU A 115 -7.64 7.05 3.59
CA GLU A 115 -6.56 7.36 4.53
C GLU A 115 -7.10 7.85 5.87
N MET A 116 -8.09 8.75 5.85
CA MET A 116 -8.69 9.24 7.09
C MET A 116 -9.36 8.11 7.88
N CYS A 117 -10.00 7.18 7.19
CA CYS A 117 -10.62 6.01 7.84
C CYS A 117 -9.56 5.15 8.55
N ILE A 118 -8.44 4.88 7.90
CA ILE A 118 -7.34 4.10 8.46
C ILE A 118 -6.74 4.82 9.67
N LEU A 119 -6.49 6.13 9.55
CA LEU A 119 -5.94 6.93 10.63
C LEU A 119 -6.86 6.93 11.84
N ARG A 120 -8.18 7.02 11.63
CA ARG A 120 -9.16 7.00 12.70
C ARG A 120 -9.19 5.65 13.40
N GLN A 121 -9.20 4.56 12.65
CA GLN A 121 -9.16 3.21 13.22
C GLN A 121 -7.89 2.96 14.03
N ALA A 122 -6.75 3.39 13.52
CA ALA A 122 -5.47 3.25 14.22
C ALA A 122 -5.45 4.07 15.51
N GLY A 123 -5.98 5.29 15.47
CA GLY A 123 -6.08 6.15 16.64
C GLY A 123 -6.99 5.57 17.71
N ASP A 124 -8.14 5.02 17.32
CA ASP A 124 -9.08 4.40 18.24
C ASP A 124 -8.45 3.18 18.93
N LEU A 125 -7.76 2.32 18.19
CA LEU A 125 -7.09 1.16 18.76
C LEU A 125 -5.98 1.57 19.74
N GLU A 126 -5.20 2.57 19.40
CA GLU A 126 -4.14 3.08 20.25
C GLU A 126 -4.71 3.63 21.56
N TYR A 127 -5.82 4.35 21.48
CA TYR A 127 -6.54 4.87 22.64
C TYR A 127 -7.01 3.72 23.55
N PHE A 128 -7.67 2.70 23.00
CA PHE A 128 -8.15 1.56 23.77
C PHE A 128 -7.01 0.81 24.46
N GLU A 129 -5.91 0.60 23.77
CA GLU A 129 -4.77 -0.09 24.33
C GLU A 129 -4.14 0.71 25.47
N ARG A 130 -4.09 2.03 25.35
CA ARG A 130 -3.58 2.92 26.38
C ARG A 130 -4.47 2.88 27.64
N GLU A 131 -5.78 2.95 27.45
CA GLU A 131 -6.73 2.89 28.55
C GLU A 131 -6.65 1.54 29.28
N ARG A 132 -6.59 0.45 28.54
CA ARG A 132 -6.46 -0.89 29.11
C ARG A 132 -5.16 -1.04 29.90
N ARG A 133 -4.07 -0.53 29.37
CA ARG A 133 -2.76 -0.57 30.02
C ARG A 133 -2.79 0.23 31.34
N ASN A 134 -3.38 1.39 31.33
CA ASN A 134 -3.51 2.23 32.52
C ASN A 134 -4.38 1.55 33.58
N ALA A 135 -5.48 0.93 33.20
CA ALA A 135 -6.34 0.18 34.10
C ALA A 135 -5.56 -0.97 34.79
N ILE A 136 -4.76 -1.70 34.03
CA ILE A 136 -3.94 -2.80 34.57
C ILE A 136 -2.87 -2.27 35.52
N LEU A 137 -2.16 -1.20 35.14
CA LEU A 137 -1.04 -0.66 35.91
C LEU A 137 -1.47 0.01 37.21
N TYR A 138 -2.65 0.64 37.23
CA TYR A 138 -3.11 1.44 38.35
C TYR A 138 -4.28 0.79 39.12
N GLY A 139 -4.62 -0.45 38.79
CA GLY A 139 -5.65 -1.20 39.50
C GLY A 139 -7.06 -0.69 39.36
N ASP A 140 -7.37 -0.01 38.28
CA ASP A 140 -8.69 0.58 38.01
C ASP A 140 -9.66 -0.39 37.36
N ILE A 141 -9.37 -1.66 37.36
CA ILE A 141 -10.21 -2.69 36.71
C ILE A 141 -11.38 -3.06 37.61
#